data_50fd1eb1c2e89a565f095997d113e981
#
_entry.id   50fd1eb1c2e89a565f095997d113e981
#
_cell.length_a   1.000
_cell.length_b   1.000
_cell.length_c   1.000
_cell.angle_alpha   90.00
_cell.angle_beta   90.00
_cell.angle_gamma   90.00
#
_symmetry.space_group_name_H-M   'P 1'
#
loop_
_entity.id
_entity.type
_entity.pdbx_description
1 polymer ?
#
loop_
_entity_poly.entity_id
_entity_poly.type
_entity_poly.pdbx_seq_one_letter_code
_entity_poly.pdbx_strand_id
1 'polypeptide(L)'
;MKKVYLDNASTTAIRSEVIQEITRLMTDDYGNPSSTHSFGRNAKSVLELSRKSIAKQLNVVGSEIFFTSSGTEANNWILRSAVRDLGVKRIITTKVEHHAVLYPVLALQKEFGIQVDFVNIKSDGSIDVTHLVELLSQDVATLVSLMHVNNEVGVVLDLERIATICKEHQALFHSDTVQSVGKTEIDLKALPIDFISASAHKFHGPKGIGFAFIRKNSGLQPLLLGGEQEKGMRGGTESIYQVAGMAKALAIAYTNLDAERAYISDLKKYCINQLNQVFPNSKVIGSENGFYNI
;
A
#
# COMPACT_ATOMS: atom_id res chain seq x y z
N MET A 1 7.69 -35.25 -4.80
CA MET A 1 6.45 -34.48 -4.53
C MET A 1 6.56 -33.08 -5.11
N LYS A 2 5.52 -32.57 -5.76
CA LYS A 2 5.44 -31.17 -6.19
C LYS A 2 5.29 -30.28 -4.96
N LYS A 3 6.20 -29.32 -4.76
CA LYS A 3 6.07 -28.34 -3.67
C LYS A 3 4.98 -27.32 -4.05
N VAL A 4 4.09 -27.02 -3.13
CA VAL A 4 3.03 -26.01 -3.29
C VAL A 4 3.22 -24.93 -2.23
N TYR A 5 3.25 -23.66 -2.65
CA TYR A 5 3.34 -22.51 -1.77
C TYR A 5 1.98 -21.81 -1.72
N LEU A 6 1.39 -21.73 -0.53
CA LEU A 6 0.03 -21.20 -0.31
C LEU A 6 0.01 -19.88 0.48
N ASP A 7 1.17 -19.39 0.93
CA ASP A 7 1.29 -18.20 1.78
C ASP A 7 1.61 -16.93 0.95
N ASN A 8 0.84 -16.69 -0.11
CA ASN A 8 1.04 -15.52 -0.99
C ASN A 8 0.64 -14.19 -0.33
N ALA A 9 -0.12 -14.22 0.75
CA ALA A 9 -0.43 -13.04 1.56
C ALA A 9 0.82 -12.52 2.29
N SER A 10 1.72 -13.41 2.72
CA SER A 10 2.96 -13.00 3.38
C SER A 10 4.02 -12.53 2.38
N THR A 11 4.20 -13.20 1.25
CA THR A 11 5.10 -12.78 0.16
C THR A 11 4.81 -13.58 -1.11
N THR A 12 5.18 -13.04 -2.27
CA THR A 12 5.04 -13.72 -3.56
C THR A 12 6.39 -14.05 -4.18
N ALA A 13 6.44 -15.08 -5.03
CA ALA A 13 7.63 -15.36 -5.85
C ALA A 13 7.87 -14.21 -6.83
N ILE A 14 9.12 -13.80 -7.01
CA ILE A 14 9.48 -12.77 -8.00
C ILE A 14 9.26 -13.36 -9.40
N ARG A 15 8.67 -12.59 -10.31
CA ARG A 15 8.50 -12.99 -11.72
C ARG A 15 9.84 -13.05 -12.44
N SER A 16 9.99 -13.96 -13.40
CA SER A 16 11.21 -14.13 -14.20
C SER A 16 11.62 -12.86 -14.94
N GLU A 17 10.65 -12.14 -15.50
CA GLU A 17 10.87 -10.88 -16.22
C GLU A 17 11.38 -9.75 -15.29
N VAL A 18 10.98 -9.80 -14.03
CA VAL A 18 11.46 -8.87 -13.00
C VAL A 18 12.90 -9.21 -12.60
N ILE A 19 13.23 -10.49 -12.44
CA ILE A 19 14.61 -10.94 -12.17
C ILE A 19 15.54 -10.52 -13.31
N GLN A 20 15.13 -10.72 -14.56
CA GLN A 20 15.91 -10.34 -15.74
C GLN A 20 16.20 -8.83 -15.77
N GLU A 21 15.17 -7.99 -15.51
CA GLU A 21 15.35 -6.53 -15.48
C GLU A 21 16.27 -6.08 -14.35
N ILE A 22 16.12 -6.63 -13.15
CA ILE A 22 17.01 -6.35 -12.01
C ILE A 22 18.46 -6.74 -12.35
N THR A 23 18.67 -7.94 -12.89
CA THR A 23 20.01 -8.44 -13.22
C THR A 23 20.67 -7.56 -14.28
N ARG A 24 19.94 -7.19 -15.35
CA ARG A 24 20.43 -6.28 -16.39
C ARG A 24 20.88 -4.94 -15.78
N LEU A 25 20.05 -4.31 -14.96
CA LEU A 25 20.37 -3.02 -14.36
C LEU A 25 21.55 -3.10 -13.37
N MET A 26 21.67 -4.18 -12.62
CA MET A 26 22.83 -4.37 -11.72
C MET A 26 24.15 -4.47 -12.49
N THR A 27 24.10 -4.95 -13.73
CA THR A 27 25.28 -5.10 -14.60
C THR A 27 25.59 -3.81 -15.36
N ASP A 28 24.57 -3.19 -15.96
CA ASP A 28 24.75 -2.16 -16.98
C ASP A 28 24.60 -0.73 -16.45
N ASP A 29 23.75 -0.52 -15.42
CA ASP A 29 23.33 0.81 -14.94
C ASP A 29 23.57 1.00 -13.42
N TYR A 30 24.78 0.70 -12.96
CA TYR A 30 25.16 0.80 -11.54
C TYR A 30 25.49 2.21 -11.04
N GLY A 31 25.26 3.25 -11.85
CA GLY A 31 25.57 4.64 -11.50
C GLY A 31 24.73 5.18 -10.34
N ASN A 32 25.26 6.14 -9.59
CA ASN A 32 24.51 6.84 -8.56
C ASN A 32 23.62 7.92 -9.22
N PRO A 33 22.29 7.93 -9.01
CA PRO A 33 21.37 8.91 -9.60
C PRO A 33 21.67 10.38 -9.28
N SER A 34 22.40 10.63 -8.18
CA SER A 34 22.82 11.98 -7.78
C SER A 34 24.05 12.50 -8.54
N SER A 35 24.76 11.65 -9.29
CA SER A 35 25.96 12.03 -10.03
C SER A 35 25.62 12.74 -11.35
N THR A 36 26.45 13.74 -11.73
CA THR A 36 26.22 14.57 -12.91
C THR A 36 26.78 13.98 -14.23
N HIS A 37 27.66 12.97 -14.15
CA HIS A 37 28.23 12.29 -15.31
C HIS A 37 27.22 11.31 -15.97
N SER A 38 27.57 10.72 -17.11
CA SER A 38 26.66 9.88 -17.90
C SER A 38 26.05 8.71 -17.13
N PHE A 39 26.84 7.98 -16.35
CA PHE A 39 26.34 6.87 -15.52
C PHE A 39 25.27 7.32 -14.53
N GLY A 40 25.47 8.47 -13.86
CA GLY A 40 24.47 9.02 -12.94
C GLY A 40 23.19 9.46 -13.66
N ARG A 41 23.34 10.11 -14.84
CA ARG A 41 22.16 10.51 -15.65
C ARG A 41 21.35 9.29 -16.11
N ASN A 42 22.02 8.20 -16.51
CA ASN A 42 21.32 6.96 -16.91
C ASN A 42 20.55 6.37 -15.72
N ALA A 43 21.20 6.24 -14.56
CA ALA A 43 20.57 5.76 -13.34
C ALA A 43 19.37 6.63 -12.93
N LYS A 44 19.50 7.96 -13.01
CA LYS A 44 18.39 8.90 -12.76
C LYS A 44 17.24 8.72 -13.77
N SER A 45 17.56 8.47 -15.04
CA SER A 45 16.55 8.21 -16.06
C SER A 45 15.75 6.93 -15.75
N VAL A 46 16.41 5.85 -15.35
CA VAL A 46 15.76 4.59 -14.92
C VAL A 46 14.83 4.86 -13.74
N LEU A 47 15.29 5.58 -12.73
CA LEU A 47 14.53 5.93 -11.55
C LEU A 47 13.23 6.69 -11.91
N GLU A 48 13.36 7.75 -12.72
CA GLU A 48 12.21 8.61 -13.07
C GLU A 48 11.25 7.93 -14.07
N LEU A 49 11.73 7.10 -14.98
CA LEU A 49 10.87 6.30 -15.86
C LEU A 49 10.07 5.27 -15.06
N SER A 50 10.69 4.63 -14.07
CA SER A 50 10.03 3.70 -13.17
C SER A 50 8.95 4.39 -12.34
N ARG A 51 9.25 5.59 -11.81
CA ARG A 51 8.31 6.43 -11.07
C ARG A 51 7.09 6.81 -11.92
N LYS A 52 7.32 7.24 -13.16
CA LYS A 52 6.25 7.56 -14.11
C LYS A 52 5.40 6.34 -14.45
N SER A 53 6.03 5.17 -14.61
CA SER A 53 5.31 3.91 -14.85
C SER A 53 4.36 3.55 -13.71
N ILE A 54 4.82 3.64 -12.47
CA ILE A 54 3.97 3.39 -11.27
C ILE A 54 2.85 4.43 -11.18
N ALA A 55 3.16 5.71 -11.33
CA ALA A 55 2.20 6.80 -11.28
C ALA A 55 1.09 6.63 -12.32
N LYS A 56 1.44 6.20 -13.55
CA LYS A 56 0.47 5.91 -14.61
C LYS A 56 -0.53 4.82 -14.21
N GLN A 57 -0.07 3.76 -13.55
CA GLN A 57 -0.95 2.65 -13.13
C GLN A 57 -1.98 3.08 -12.07
N LEU A 58 -1.66 4.12 -11.30
CA LEU A 58 -2.52 4.65 -10.24
C LEU A 58 -3.24 5.95 -10.65
N ASN A 59 -3.12 6.35 -11.94
CA ASN A 59 -3.69 7.58 -12.52
C ASN A 59 -3.29 8.87 -11.77
N VAL A 60 -2.00 8.98 -11.40
CA VAL A 60 -1.43 10.14 -10.69
C VAL A 60 -0.17 10.66 -11.38
N VAL A 61 0.41 11.73 -10.86
CA VAL A 61 1.67 12.28 -11.37
C VAL A 61 2.87 11.72 -10.59
N GLY A 62 4.03 11.59 -11.26
CA GLY A 62 5.24 11.04 -10.65
C GLY A 62 5.73 11.80 -9.41
N SER A 63 5.34 13.08 -9.25
CA SER A 63 5.69 13.86 -8.06
C SER A 63 4.94 13.46 -6.79
N GLU A 64 3.97 12.57 -6.88
CA GLU A 64 3.19 12.04 -5.76
C GLU A 64 3.62 10.63 -5.33
N ILE A 65 4.57 10.03 -6.07
CA ILE A 65 5.13 8.70 -5.74
C ILE A 65 6.52 8.87 -5.15
N PHE A 66 6.74 8.30 -3.96
CA PHE A 66 8.01 8.34 -3.24
C PHE A 66 8.43 6.92 -2.86
N PHE A 67 9.66 6.56 -3.20
CA PHE A 67 10.18 5.22 -2.92
C PHE A 67 10.60 5.07 -1.46
N THR A 68 10.25 3.92 -0.90
CA THR A 68 10.57 3.52 0.47
C THR A 68 11.15 2.11 0.47
N SER A 69 11.73 1.67 1.59
CA SER A 69 12.22 0.28 1.70
C SER A 69 11.09 -0.75 1.79
N SER A 70 9.88 -0.33 2.14
CA SER A 70 8.73 -1.22 2.33
C SER A 70 7.45 -0.42 2.57
N GLY A 71 6.30 -1.10 2.56
CA GLY A 71 5.04 -0.54 3.06
C GLY A 71 5.12 -0.14 4.54
N THR A 72 5.93 -0.84 5.33
CA THR A 72 6.14 -0.49 6.75
C THR A 72 6.80 0.89 6.90
N GLU A 73 7.84 1.20 6.11
CA GLU A 73 8.44 2.53 6.10
C GLU A 73 7.44 3.58 5.64
N ALA A 74 6.68 3.31 4.59
CA ALA A 74 5.66 4.21 4.06
C ALA A 74 4.59 4.53 5.12
N ASN A 75 4.03 3.51 5.79
CA ASN A 75 3.05 3.68 6.86
C ASN A 75 3.61 4.51 8.03
N ASN A 76 4.81 4.19 8.51
CA ASN A 76 5.47 4.95 9.58
C ASN A 76 5.68 6.41 9.19
N TRP A 77 6.14 6.65 7.96
CA TRP A 77 6.33 8.02 7.46
C TRP A 77 5.04 8.80 7.45
N ILE A 78 3.99 8.27 6.82
CA ILE A 78 2.69 8.94 6.69
C ILE A 78 2.10 9.23 8.07
N LEU A 79 2.00 8.23 8.94
CA LEU A 79 1.39 8.36 10.26
C LEU A 79 2.15 9.35 11.16
N ARG A 80 3.49 9.23 11.21
CA ARG A 80 4.30 10.11 12.04
C ARG A 80 4.28 11.54 11.55
N SER A 81 4.42 11.76 10.24
CA SER A 81 4.42 13.11 9.68
C SER A 81 3.04 13.76 9.72
N ALA A 82 1.96 12.99 9.62
CA ALA A 82 0.60 13.53 9.80
C ALA A 82 0.42 14.14 11.21
N VAL A 83 0.89 13.46 12.25
CA VAL A 83 0.82 13.94 13.62
C VAL A 83 1.79 15.11 13.86
N ARG A 84 3.05 14.96 13.44
CA ARG A 84 4.11 15.94 13.70
C ARG A 84 3.94 17.22 12.90
N ASP A 85 3.54 17.11 11.61
CA ASP A 85 3.67 18.22 10.64
C ASP A 85 2.31 18.76 10.19
N LEU A 86 1.25 17.95 10.15
CA LEU A 86 -0.07 18.37 9.67
C LEU A 86 -1.05 18.73 10.79
N GLY A 87 -0.59 18.69 12.05
CA GLY A 87 -1.40 19.07 13.20
C GLY A 87 -2.50 18.07 13.56
N VAL A 88 -2.43 16.83 13.06
CA VAL A 88 -3.36 15.75 13.41
C VAL A 88 -3.32 15.52 14.93
N LYS A 89 -4.50 15.57 15.56
CA LYS A 89 -4.68 15.36 17.00
C LYS A 89 -5.37 14.05 17.32
N ARG A 90 -5.94 13.41 16.31
CA ARG A 90 -6.65 12.15 16.45
C ARG A 90 -6.38 11.23 15.24
N ILE A 91 -6.18 9.95 15.52
CA ILE A 91 -6.17 8.88 14.51
C ILE A 91 -7.34 7.95 14.76
N ILE A 92 -8.18 7.74 13.73
CA ILE A 92 -9.23 6.72 13.71
C ILE A 92 -8.72 5.55 12.88
N THR A 93 -8.72 4.35 13.45
CA THR A 93 -8.18 3.13 12.81
C THR A 93 -8.98 1.89 13.25
N THR A 94 -8.47 0.69 12.97
CA THR A 94 -9.06 -0.56 13.49
C THR A 94 -8.05 -1.38 14.28
N LYS A 95 -8.54 -2.34 15.09
CA LYS A 95 -7.69 -3.30 15.79
C LYS A 95 -7.18 -4.43 14.88
N VAL A 96 -7.70 -4.52 13.66
CA VAL A 96 -7.34 -5.54 12.66
C VAL A 96 -6.37 -5.02 11.59
N GLU A 97 -5.82 -3.82 11.79
CA GLU A 97 -4.76 -3.29 10.95
C GLU A 97 -3.48 -4.13 11.03
N HIS A 98 -2.70 -4.12 9.95
CA HIS A 98 -1.35 -4.68 10.01
C HIS A 98 -0.50 -3.98 11.09
N HIS A 99 0.42 -4.70 11.70
CA HIS A 99 1.32 -4.17 12.75
C HIS A 99 2.11 -2.92 12.30
N ALA A 100 2.36 -2.77 11.00
CA ALA A 100 2.99 -1.58 10.42
C ALA A 100 2.15 -0.29 10.52
N VAL A 101 0.85 -0.40 10.83
CA VAL A 101 -0.06 0.70 11.13
C VAL A 101 -0.36 0.74 12.62
N LEU A 102 -0.78 -0.39 13.21
CA LEU A 102 -1.24 -0.43 14.60
C LEU A 102 -0.16 0.01 15.60
N TYR A 103 1.08 -0.51 15.47
CA TYR A 103 2.14 -0.17 16.42
C TYR A 103 2.62 1.28 16.31
N PRO A 104 2.82 1.87 15.12
CA PRO A 104 3.07 3.31 14.99
C PRO A 104 1.96 4.16 15.58
N VAL A 105 0.69 3.84 15.38
CA VAL A 105 -0.45 4.58 15.95
C VAL A 105 -0.40 4.57 17.49
N LEU A 106 -0.20 3.40 18.10
CA LEU A 106 -0.07 3.29 19.56
C LEU A 106 1.19 3.99 20.09
N ALA A 107 2.29 3.97 19.36
CA ALA A 107 3.49 4.71 19.71
C ALA A 107 3.26 6.23 19.67
N LEU A 108 2.56 6.73 18.64
CA LEU A 108 2.22 8.15 18.51
C LEU A 108 1.26 8.62 19.60
N GLN A 109 0.29 7.78 20.00
CA GLN A 109 -0.55 8.05 21.15
C GLN A 109 0.28 8.30 22.42
N LYS A 110 1.26 7.42 22.65
CA LYS A 110 2.14 7.53 23.84
C LYS A 110 3.11 8.72 23.76
N GLU A 111 3.66 8.98 22.56
CA GLU A 111 4.71 9.99 22.35
C GLU A 111 4.15 11.42 22.28
N PHE A 112 3.01 11.60 21.59
CA PHE A 112 2.40 12.91 21.30
C PHE A 112 1.09 13.18 22.06
N GLY A 113 0.56 12.21 22.80
CA GLY A 113 -0.70 12.36 23.51
C GLY A 113 -1.92 12.51 22.59
N ILE A 114 -1.85 12.05 21.34
CA ILE A 114 -2.98 12.12 20.43
C ILE A 114 -4.10 11.16 20.85
N GLN A 115 -5.32 11.48 20.47
CA GLN A 115 -6.45 10.56 20.62
C GLN A 115 -6.36 9.44 19.57
N VAL A 116 -6.66 8.22 19.98
CA VAL A 116 -6.77 7.04 19.08
C VAL A 116 -8.10 6.37 19.32
N ASP A 117 -8.90 6.31 18.26
CA ASP A 117 -10.20 5.63 18.27
C ASP A 117 -10.21 4.44 17.32
N PHE A 118 -10.88 3.37 17.75
CA PHE A 118 -10.98 2.16 16.95
C PHE A 118 -12.42 1.99 16.43
N VAL A 119 -12.54 1.94 15.09
CA VAL A 119 -13.83 1.61 14.46
C VAL A 119 -14.21 0.17 14.79
N ASN A 120 -15.48 -0.05 15.12
CA ASN A 120 -16.02 -1.37 15.38
C ASN A 120 -15.94 -2.25 14.12
N ILE A 121 -15.69 -3.54 14.34
CA ILE A 121 -15.67 -4.57 13.29
C ILE A 121 -16.93 -5.43 13.46
N LYS A 122 -17.64 -5.66 12.36
CA LYS A 122 -18.81 -6.53 12.29
C LYS A 122 -18.40 -8.01 12.26
N SER A 123 -19.37 -8.90 12.44
CA SER A 123 -19.12 -10.35 12.47
C SER A 123 -18.62 -10.93 11.14
N ASP A 124 -18.84 -10.23 10.03
CA ASP A 124 -18.31 -10.58 8.69
C ASP A 124 -16.90 -10.02 8.45
N GLY A 125 -16.30 -9.34 9.44
CA GLY A 125 -14.99 -8.72 9.35
C GLY A 125 -14.98 -7.33 8.72
N SER A 126 -16.13 -6.82 8.22
CA SER A 126 -16.21 -5.46 7.69
C SER A 126 -16.23 -4.41 8.81
N ILE A 127 -15.83 -3.18 8.50
CA ILE A 127 -15.94 -2.06 9.44
C ILE A 127 -17.40 -1.64 9.63
N ASP A 128 -17.74 -1.13 10.80
CA ASP A 128 -19.00 -0.44 11.05
C ASP A 128 -18.91 1.01 10.58
N VAL A 129 -19.43 1.28 9.39
CA VAL A 129 -19.41 2.62 8.79
C VAL A 129 -20.21 3.63 9.60
N THR A 130 -21.31 3.20 10.26
CA THR A 130 -22.11 4.08 11.13
C THR A 130 -21.25 4.57 12.29
N HIS A 131 -20.55 3.67 12.96
CA HIS A 131 -19.62 4.04 14.04
C HIS A 131 -18.48 4.94 13.55
N LEU A 132 -17.94 4.74 12.33
CA LEU A 132 -16.94 5.64 11.74
C LEU A 132 -17.50 7.07 11.61
N VAL A 133 -18.72 7.24 11.09
CA VAL A 133 -19.37 8.56 10.96
C VAL A 133 -19.63 9.19 12.33
N GLU A 134 -20.06 8.42 13.33
CA GLU A 134 -20.22 8.90 14.70
C GLU A 134 -18.89 9.43 15.28
N LEU A 135 -17.79 8.69 15.09
CA LEU A 135 -16.46 9.16 15.50
C LEU A 135 -16.06 10.45 14.78
N LEU A 136 -16.34 10.57 13.48
CA LEU A 136 -16.00 11.73 12.66
C LEU A 136 -16.87 12.96 12.94
N SER A 137 -17.97 12.85 13.68
CA SER A 137 -18.83 13.99 14.05
C SER A 137 -18.17 14.99 14.99
N GLN A 138 -17.07 14.64 15.62
CA GLN A 138 -16.31 15.50 16.51
C GLN A 138 -15.36 16.41 15.70
N ASP A 139 -15.36 17.70 15.99
CA ASP A 139 -14.48 18.70 15.35
C ASP A 139 -13.05 18.63 15.90
N VAL A 140 -12.31 17.62 15.46
CA VAL A 140 -10.91 17.36 15.81
C VAL A 140 -10.11 17.06 14.55
N ALA A 141 -8.96 17.70 14.37
CA ALA A 141 -8.06 17.41 13.24
C ALA A 141 -7.70 15.93 13.22
N THR A 142 -8.28 15.17 12.28
CA THR A 142 -8.30 13.72 12.27
C THR A 142 -7.62 13.15 11.03
N LEU A 143 -6.84 12.09 11.22
CA LEU A 143 -6.45 11.16 10.18
C LEU A 143 -7.23 9.85 10.37
N VAL A 144 -7.95 9.42 9.34
CA VAL A 144 -8.50 8.07 9.25
C VAL A 144 -7.45 7.19 8.58
N SER A 145 -7.10 6.05 9.19
CA SER A 145 -6.14 5.10 8.65
C SER A 145 -6.75 3.70 8.66
N LEU A 146 -7.20 3.24 7.49
CA LEU A 146 -7.90 1.97 7.32
C LEU A 146 -7.31 1.21 6.14
N MET A 147 -6.93 -0.06 6.35
CA MET A 147 -6.38 -0.89 5.30
C MET A 147 -7.42 -1.22 4.24
N HIS A 148 -6.99 -1.27 2.98
CA HIS A 148 -7.90 -1.59 1.87
C HIS A 148 -8.31 -3.06 1.85
N VAL A 149 -7.35 -3.96 2.00
CA VAL A 149 -7.59 -5.41 2.04
C VAL A 149 -6.89 -5.99 3.25
N ASN A 150 -7.65 -6.67 4.10
CA ASN A 150 -7.09 -7.27 5.29
C ASN A 150 -6.22 -8.48 4.94
N ASN A 151 -5.00 -8.52 5.50
CA ASN A 151 -4.00 -9.54 5.18
C ASN A 151 -4.28 -10.91 5.81
N GLU A 152 -5.21 -11.02 6.77
CA GLU A 152 -5.54 -12.27 7.46
C GLU A 152 -6.83 -12.90 6.91
N VAL A 153 -7.86 -12.09 6.70
CA VAL A 153 -9.20 -12.57 6.36
C VAL A 153 -9.69 -12.13 4.97
N GLY A 154 -8.91 -11.31 4.25
CA GLY A 154 -9.24 -10.90 2.87
C GLY A 154 -10.46 -9.98 2.73
N VAL A 155 -10.97 -9.42 3.82
CA VAL A 155 -12.07 -8.44 3.77
C VAL A 155 -11.59 -7.19 3.05
N VAL A 156 -12.43 -6.68 2.14
CA VAL A 156 -12.13 -5.51 1.30
C VAL A 156 -12.92 -4.30 1.79
N LEU A 157 -12.20 -3.20 2.00
CA LEU A 157 -12.79 -1.90 2.32
C LEU A 157 -13.32 -1.23 1.05
N ASP A 158 -14.49 -0.64 1.12
CA ASP A 158 -15.00 0.26 0.07
C ASP A 158 -14.27 1.60 0.14
N LEU A 159 -13.14 1.70 -0.60
CA LEU A 159 -12.28 2.90 -0.57
C LEU A 159 -13.02 4.15 -1.01
N GLU A 160 -13.88 4.07 -2.02
CA GLU A 160 -14.60 5.23 -2.57
C GLU A 160 -15.55 5.80 -1.51
N ARG A 161 -16.33 4.93 -0.90
CA ARG A 161 -17.27 5.31 0.17
C ARG A 161 -16.54 5.92 1.35
N ILE A 162 -15.47 5.29 1.84
CA ILE A 162 -14.73 5.77 3.01
C ILE A 162 -14.00 7.08 2.71
N ALA A 163 -13.36 7.19 1.55
CA ALA A 163 -12.70 8.42 1.13
C ALA A 163 -13.69 9.59 1.02
N THR A 164 -14.89 9.35 0.51
CA THR A 164 -15.96 10.35 0.45
C THR A 164 -16.39 10.80 1.84
N ILE A 165 -16.64 9.85 2.76
CA ILE A 165 -16.99 10.16 4.16
C ILE A 165 -15.88 10.99 4.82
N CYS A 166 -14.61 10.59 4.68
CA CYS A 166 -13.48 11.35 5.24
C CYS A 166 -13.44 12.78 4.72
N LYS A 167 -13.62 12.96 3.40
CA LYS A 167 -13.65 14.28 2.76
C LYS A 167 -14.80 15.15 3.27
N GLU A 168 -16.01 14.60 3.42
CA GLU A 168 -17.19 15.30 3.94
C GLU A 168 -16.97 15.80 5.38
N HIS A 169 -16.20 15.04 6.18
CA HIS A 169 -15.84 15.40 7.54
C HIS A 169 -14.48 16.10 7.67
N GLN A 170 -13.87 16.55 6.56
CA GLN A 170 -12.58 17.24 6.52
C GLN A 170 -11.44 16.46 7.22
N ALA A 171 -11.56 15.14 7.28
CA ALA A 171 -10.53 14.24 7.80
C ALA A 171 -9.56 13.81 6.68
N LEU A 172 -8.27 13.76 6.98
CA LEU A 172 -7.29 13.14 6.10
C LEU A 172 -7.53 11.64 6.01
N PHE A 173 -7.29 11.04 4.84
CA PHE A 173 -7.44 9.61 4.66
C PHE A 173 -6.16 8.95 4.17
N HIS A 174 -5.66 8.01 4.97
CA HIS A 174 -4.61 7.05 4.65
C HIS A 174 -5.18 5.64 4.52
N SER A 175 -4.74 4.91 3.51
CA SER A 175 -5.04 3.48 3.40
C SER A 175 -3.76 2.66 3.20
N ASP A 176 -3.55 1.64 4.04
CA ASP A 176 -2.58 0.59 3.75
C ASP A 176 -3.12 -0.27 2.59
N THR A 177 -2.52 -0.09 1.41
CA THR A 177 -2.92 -0.80 0.19
C THR A 177 -1.91 -1.90 -0.20
N VAL A 178 -1.06 -2.32 0.72
CA VAL A 178 -0.02 -3.34 0.50
C VAL A 178 -0.59 -4.63 -0.07
N GLN A 179 -1.80 -5.03 0.34
CA GLN A 179 -2.45 -6.24 -0.18
C GLN A 179 -3.24 -6.02 -1.47
N SER A 180 -3.51 -4.78 -1.88
CA SER A 180 -4.40 -4.47 -3.01
C SER A 180 -3.71 -3.90 -4.25
N VAL A 181 -2.64 -3.12 -4.09
CA VAL A 181 -1.85 -2.61 -5.23
C VAL A 181 -1.33 -3.78 -6.07
N GLY A 182 -1.55 -3.71 -7.39
CA GLY A 182 -1.22 -4.76 -8.33
C GLY A 182 -2.20 -5.94 -8.36
N LYS A 183 -3.28 -5.90 -7.57
CA LYS A 183 -4.33 -6.94 -7.53
C LYS A 183 -5.73 -6.38 -7.79
N THR A 184 -5.91 -5.07 -7.68
CA THR A 184 -7.15 -4.37 -8.05
C THR A 184 -6.83 -3.00 -8.61
N GLU A 185 -7.73 -2.46 -9.42
CA GLU A 185 -7.63 -1.08 -9.90
C GLU A 185 -7.80 -0.10 -8.75
N ILE A 186 -6.92 0.89 -8.69
CA ILE A 186 -6.99 2.00 -7.74
C ILE A 186 -6.75 3.27 -8.54
N ASP A 187 -7.80 4.05 -8.79
CA ASP A 187 -7.71 5.35 -9.44
C ASP A 187 -7.62 6.46 -8.40
N LEU A 188 -6.39 6.83 -8.03
CA LEU A 188 -6.15 7.86 -7.03
C LEU A 188 -6.49 9.28 -7.53
N LYS A 189 -6.71 9.48 -8.82
CA LYS A 189 -7.22 10.75 -9.33
C LYS A 189 -8.70 10.92 -9.00
N ALA A 190 -9.47 9.85 -9.12
CA ALA A 190 -10.91 9.86 -8.83
C ALA A 190 -11.19 9.81 -7.32
N LEU A 191 -10.39 9.04 -6.57
CA LEU A 191 -10.58 8.84 -5.14
C LEU A 191 -9.96 9.98 -4.31
N PRO A 192 -10.68 10.60 -3.39
CA PRO A 192 -10.15 11.64 -2.51
C PRO A 192 -9.36 11.03 -1.33
N ILE A 193 -8.33 10.25 -1.65
CA ILE A 193 -7.40 9.65 -0.70
C ILE A 193 -6.14 10.51 -0.64
N ASP A 194 -5.63 10.81 0.55
CA ASP A 194 -4.45 11.63 0.73
C ASP A 194 -3.16 10.82 0.66
N PHE A 195 -3.18 9.60 1.20
CA PHE A 195 -1.98 8.76 1.33
C PHE A 195 -2.31 7.28 1.12
N ILE A 196 -1.41 6.57 0.42
CA ILE A 196 -1.39 5.10 0.43
C ILE A 196 0.03 4.57 0.59
N SER A 197 0.14 3.32 1.01
CA SER A 197 1.39 2.57 1.09
C SER A 197 1.35 1.31 0.24
N ALA A 198 2.50 0.92 -0.33
CA ALA A 198 2.62 -0.30 -1.12
C ALA A 198 3.97 -0.99 -0.90
N SER A 199 4.03 -2.29 -1.18
CA SER A 199 5.25 -3.10 -1.05
C SER A 199 5.37 -4.09 -2.21
N ALA A 200 6.50 -4.04 -2.95
CA ALA A 200 6.67 -4.77 -4.20
C ALA A 200 6.53 -6.29 -4.08
N HIS A 201 6.98 -6.87 -2.96
CA HIS A 201 6.95 -8.32 -2.75
C HIS A 201 5.54 -8.91 -2.60
N LYS A 202 4.50 -8.10 -2.57
CA LYS A 202 3.09 -8.54 -2.52
C LYS A 202 2.47 -8.67 -3.92
N PHE A 203 3.14 -8.14 -4.95
CA PHE A 203 2.72 -8.25 -6.36
C PHE A 203 3.86 -8.75 -7.27
N HIS A 204 4.58 -9.76 -6.82
CA HIS A 204 5.65 -10.46 -7.55
C HIS A 204 6.89 -9.61 -7.89
N GLY A 205 7.10 -8.52 -7.15
CA GLY A 205 8.29 -7.69 -7.18
C GLY A 205 9.32 -8.10 -6.12
N PRO A 206 10.46 -7.37 -6.05
CA PRO A 206 11.51 -7.64 -5.09
C PRO A 206 11.12 -7.24 -3.66
N LYS A 207 11.73 -7.90 -2.66
CA LYS A 207 11.71 -7.46 -1.27
C LYS A 207 12.61 -6.23 -1.09
N GLY A 208 12.40 -5.45 -0.03
CA GLY A 208 13.25 -4.32 0.32
C GLY A 208 12.94 -3.05 -0.49
N ILE A 209 11.80 -2.99 -1.17
CA ILE A 209 11.31 -1.82 -1.89
C ILE A 209 9.78 -1.72 -1.79
N GLY A 210 9.31 -0.50 -1.62
CA GLY A 210 7.91 -0.11 -1.64
C GLY A 210 7.77 1.34 -2.08
N PHE A 211 6.59 1.89 -1.98
CA PHE A 211 6.37 3.31 -2.18
C PHE A 211 5.25 3.85 -1.30
N ALA A 212 5.32 5.15 -1.04
CA ALA A 212 4.22 5.96 -0.55
C ALA A 212 3.65 6.78 -1.71
N PHE A 213 2.35 6.82 -1.87
CA PHE A 213 1.68 7.91 -2.56
C PHE A 213 1.36 8.99 -1.52
N ILE A 214 1.76 10.19 -1.82
CA ILE A 214 1.52 11.38 -1.01
C ILE A 214 0.89 12.42 -1.93
N ARG A 215 -0.36 12.76 -1.66
CA ARG A 215 -1.09 13.72 -2.50
C ARG A 215 -0.37 15.05 -2.52
N LYS A 216 -0.26 15.63 -3.71
CA LYS A 216 0.39 16.93 -3.91
C LYS A 216 -0.20 17.98 -2.98
N ASN A 217 0.65 18.81 -2.42
CA ASN A 217 0.31 19.89 -1.48
C ASN A 217 -0.30 19.42 -0.15
N SER A 218 -0.11 18.16 0.24
CA SER A 218 -0.56 17.65 1.55
C SER A 218 0.18 18.31 2.73
N GLY A 219 1.36 18.87 2.51
CA GLY A 219 2.19 19.44 3.57
C GLY A 219 3.05 18.45 4.34
N LEU A 220 2.97 17.14 3.98
CA LEU A 220 3.74 16.10 4.64
C LEU A 220 5.26 16.37 4.50
N GLN A 221 6.00 16.23 5.59
CA GLN A 221 7.45 16.44 5.64
C GLN A 221 8.22 15.12 5.67
N PRO A 222 9.52 15.11 5.32
CA PRO A 222 10.32 13.89 5.31
C PRO A 222 10.45 13.28 6.72
N LEU A 223 10.43 11.93 6.77
CA LEU A 223 10.75 11.16 7.97
C LEU A 223 12.26 10.91 8.07
N LEU A 224 12.87 10.46 6.97
CA LEU A 224 14.29 10.17 6.90
C LEU A 224 15.02 11.37 6.31
N LEU A 225 15.76 12.07 7.16
CA LEU A 225 16.57 13.22 6.76
C LEU A 225 17.90 12.74 6.16
N GLY A 226 18.37 13.47 5.15
CA GLY A 226 19.64 13.14 4.45
C GLY A 226 19.88 14.07 3.28
N GLY A 227 20.36 13.51 2.17
CA GLY A 227 20.54 14.27 0.91
C GLY A 227 19.24 14.50 0.17
N GLU A 228 19.36 15.08 -1.03
CA GLU A 228 18.24 15.50 -1.89
C GLU A 228 17.52 14.34 -2.61
N GLN A 229 17.76 13.08 -2.21
CA GLN A 229 17.10 11.93 -2.79
C GLN A 229 15.59 12.05 -2.58
N GLU A 230 14.81 11.43 -3.49
CA GLU A 230 13.36 11.53 -3.48
C GLU A 230 12.87 12.99 -3.37
N LYS A 231 13.57 13.93 -4.01
CA LYS A 231 13.27 15.37 -3.99
C LYS A 231 13.33 15.98 -2.58
N GLY A 232 14.24 15.50 -1.76
CA GLY A 232 14.40 15.90 -0.35
C GLY A 232 13.38 15.27 0.60
N MET A 233 12.46 14.46 0.09
CA MET A 233 11.40 13.86 0.89
C MET A 233 11.81 12.55 1.58
N ARG A 234 12.87 11.90 1.09
CA ARG A 234 13.38 10.68 1.72
C ARG A 234 14.87 10.51 1.41
N GLY A 235 15.72 10.74 2.40
CA GLY A 235 17.17 10.64 2.28
C GLY A 235 17.65 9.19 2.10
N GLY A 236 18.86 9.05 1.53
CA GLY A 236 19.51 7.76 1.25
C GLY A 236 19.49 7.40 -0.23
N THR A 237 20.63 6.86 -0.71
CA THR A 237 20.82 6.50 -2.12
C THR A 237 19.71 5.56 -2.61
N GLU A 238 19.12 5.89 -3.76
CA GLU A 238 18.02 5.13 -4.34
C GLU A 238 18.50 3.80 -4.93
N SER A 239 17.79 2.73 -4.64
CA SER A 239 18.07 1.41 -5.20
C SER A 239 17.40 1.25 -6.57
N ILE A 240 18.06 1.76 -7.62
CA ILE A 240 17.50 1.87 -8.97
C ILE A 240 17.01 0.53 -9.54
N TYR A 241 17.76 -0.56 -9.32
CA TYR A 241 17.39 -1.88 -9.81
C TYR A 241 16.16 -2.46 -9.09
N GLN A 242 15.99 -2.20 -7.78
CA GLN A 242 14.80 -2.61 -7.05
C GLN A 242 13.58 -1.77 -7.46
N VAL A 243 13.76 -0.46 -7.65
CA VAL A 243 12.72 0.44 -8.13
C VAL A 243 12.22 0.01 -9.52
N ALA A 244 13.14 -0.27 -10.45
CA ALA A 244 12.78 -0.74 -11.79
C ALA A 244 12.11 -2.11 -11.74
N GLY A 245 12.59 -3.02 -10.89
CA GLY A 245 11.97 -4.32 -10.65
C GLY A 245 10.55 -4.19 -10.12
N MET A 246 10.31 -3.29 -9.18
CA MET A 246 8.97 -2.97 -8.67
C MET A 246 8.05 -2.41 -9.76
N ALA A 247 8.54 -1.44 -10.55
CA ALA A 247 7.78 -0.86 -11.64
C ALA A 247 7.41 -1.89 -12.72
N LYS A 248 8.35 -2.78 -13.06
CA LYS A 248 8.13 -3.91 -13.99
C LYS A 248 7.08 -4.89 -13.45
N ALA A 249 7.20 -5.26 -12.17
CA ALA A 249 6.23 -6.16 -11.53
C ALA A 249 4.82 -5.58 -11.55
N LEU A 250 4.69 -4.29 -11.20
CA LEU A 250 3.40 -3.60 -11.17
C LEU A 250 2.79 -3.49 -12.59
N ALA A 251 3.59 -3.15 -13.60
CA ALA A 251 3.12 -3.07 -14.97
C ALA A 251 2.58 -4.44 -15.47
N ILE A 252 3.28 -5.54 -15.17
CA ILE A 252 2.83 -6.88 -15.52
C ILE A 252 1.54 -7.23 -14.77
N ALA A 253 1.45 -6.92 -13.48
CA ALA A 253 0.28 -7.18 -12.66
C ALA A 253 -0.98 -6.49 -13.23
N TYR A 254 -0.89 -5.21 -13.60
CA TYR A 254 -2.02 -4.50 -14.19
C TYR A 254 -2.34 -4.92 -15.63
N THR A 255 -1.34 -5.34 -16.41
CA THR A 255 -1.59 -5.90 -17.77
C THR A 255 -2.39 -7.22 -17.70
N ASN A 256 -2.15 -8.03 -16.68
CA ASN A 256 -2.77 -9.35 -16.52
C ASN A 256 -3.93 -9.34 -15.50
N LEU A 257 -4.35 -8.18 -15.02
CA LEU A 257 -5.22 -8.03 -13.86
C LEU A 257 -6.50 -8.86 -13.96
N ASP A 258 -7.25 -8.73 -15.06
CA ASP A 258 -8.53 -9.41 -15.23
C ASP A 258 -8.38 -10.91 -15.30
N ALA A 259 -7.36 -11.40 -16.01
CA ALA A 259 -7.09 -12.83 -16.14
C ALA A 259 -6.67 -13.44 -14.79
N GLU A 260 -5.81 -12.75 -14.03
CA GLU A 260 -5.38 -13.20 -12.69
C GLU A 260 -6.55 -13.17 -11.69
N ARG A 261 -7.37 -12.13 -11.73
CA ARG A 261 -8.58 -12.04 -10.88
C ARG A 261 -9.58 -13.15 -11.17
N ALA A 262 -9.85 -13.44 -12.44
CA ALA A 262 -10.75 -14.54 -12.83
C ALA A 262 -10.21 -15.88 -12.32
N TYR A 263 -8.93 -16.16 -12.55
CA TYR A 263 -8.28 -17.39 -12.11
C TYR A 263 -8.33 -17.56 -10.57
N ILE A 264 -8.00 -16.53 -9.82
CA ILE A 264 -8.02 -16.56 -8.35
C ILE A 264 -9.45 -16.71 -7.82
N SER A 265 -10.43 -16.03 -8.44
CA SER A 265 -11.85 -16.15 -8.07
C SER A 265 -12.35 -17.59 -8.25
N ASP A 266 -11.99 -18.23 -9.36
CA ASP A 266 -12.39 -19.63 -9.64
C ASP A 266 -11.71 -20.60 -8.65
N LEU A 267 -10.43 -20.40 -8.33
CA LEU A 267 -9.74 -21.17 -7.29
C LEU A 267 -10.40 -21.02 -5.92
N LYS A 268 -10.80 -19.81 -5.53
CA LYS A 268 -11.51 -19.54 -4.28
C LYS A 268 -12.83 -20.30 -4.23
N LYS A 269 -13.65 -20.18 -5.26
CA LYS A 269 -14.94 -20.91 -5.37
C LYS A 269 -14.72 -22.42 -5.26
N TYR A 270 -13.74 -22.95 -5.99
CA TYR A 270 -13.40 -24.37 -5.92
C TYR A 270 -13.00 -24.77 -4.49
N CYS A 271 -12.12 -24.01 -3.84
CA CYS A 271 -11.66 -24.28 -2.48
C CYS A 271 -12.84 -24.28 -1.48
N ILE A 272 -13.70 -23.25 -1.51
CA ILE A 272 -14.88 -23.14 -0.65
C ILE A 272 -15.81 -24.35 -0.86
N ASN A 273 -16.09 -24.72 -2.11
CA ASN A 273 -16.94 -25.86 -2.43
C ASN A 273 -16.38 -27.18 -1.88
N GLN A 274 -15.06 -27.40 -2.01
CA GLN A 274 -14.43 -28.60 -1.46
C GLN A 274 -14.42 -28.61 0.07
N LEU A 275 -14.14 -27.47 0.70
CA LEU A 275 -14.18 -27.35 2.15
C LEU A 275 -15.59 -27.60 2.72
N ASN A 276 -16.63 -27.06 2.10
CA ASN A 276 -18.00 -27.26 2.54
C ASN A 276 -18.46 -28.73 2.44
N GLN A 277 -17.92 -29.52 1.49
CA GLN A 277 -18.18 -30.95 1.40
C GLN A 277 -17.56 -31.72 2.55
N VAL A 278 -16.36 -31.34 3.00
CA VAL A 278 -15.62 -32.02 4.06
C VAL A 278 -15.99 -31.46 5.45
N PHE A 279 -16.23 -30.16 5.52
CA PHE A 279 -16.53 -29.41 6.76
C PHE A 279 -17.83 -28.60 6.61
N PRO A 280 -19.02 -29.22 6.68
CA PRO A 280 -20.28 -28.55 6.39
C PRO A 280 -20.65 -27.43 7.35
N ASN A 281 -19.98 -27.32 8.51
CA ASN A 281 -20.16 -26.25 9.49
C ASN A 281 -19.13 -25.13 9.37
N SER A 282 -18.26 -25.16 8.33
CA SER A 282 -17.31 -24.07 8.09
C SER A 282 -18.02 -22.78 7.71
N LYS A 283 -17.43 -21.65 8.08
CA LYS A 283 -17.94 -20.31 7.74
C LYS A 283 -16.88 -19.54 7.00
N VAL A 284 -17.29 -18.88 5.92
CA VAL A 284 -16.45 -17.91 5.20
C VAL A 284 -16.56 -16.58 5.92
N ILE A 285 -15.41 -15.95 6.25
CA ILE A 285 -15.38 -14.58 6.74
C ILE A 285 -15.18 -13.66 5.53
N GLY A 286 -15.94 -12.56 5.47
CA GLY A 286 -15.95 -11.64 4.34
C GLY A 286 -16.89 -12.09 3.22
N SER A 287 -16.61 -11.63 1.99
CA SER A 287 -17.46 -11.92 0.83
C SER A 287 -17.02 -13.19 0.12
N GLU A 288 -17.95 -14.14 -0.05
CA GLU A 288 -17.76 -15.34 -0.87
C GLU A 288 -17.44 -14.98 -2.34
N ASN A 289 -18.01 -13.88 -2.83
CA ASN A 289 -17.82 -13.39 -4.20
C ASN A 289 -16.56 -12.51 -4.37
N GLY A 290 -15.84 -12.20 -3.30
CA GLY A 290 -14.57 -11.49 -3.36
C GLY A 290 -13.48 -12.33 -4.03
N PHE A 291 -12.56 -11.72 -4.77
CA PHE A 291 -11.47 -12.43 -5.46
C PHE A 291 -10.20 -12.56 -4.61
N TYR A 292 -10.15 -11.95 -3.44
CA TYR A 292 -9.02 -12.12 -2.53
C TYR A 292 -9.08 -13.44 -1.78
N ASN A 293 -7.97 -14.20 -1.85
CA ASN A 293 -7.72 -15.40 -1.06
C ASN A 293 -6.54 -15.10 -0.14
N ILE A 294 -6.85 -14.90 1.10
CA ILE A 294 -5.87 -14.71 2.15
C ILE A 294 -6.09 -15.76 3.22
#